data_f1c7f74c04b66ee50e4d6dcde15dbec2
#
_entry.id   f1c7f74c04b66ee50e4d6dcde15dbec2
#
_cell.length_a   1.000
_cell.length_b   1.000
_cell.length_c   1.000
_cell.angle_alpha   90.00
_cell.angle_beta   90.00
_cell.angle_gamma   90.00
#
_symmetry.space_group_name_H-M   'P 1'
#
loop_
_entity.id
_entity.type
_entity.pdbx_description
1 polymer ?
#
loop_
_entity_poly.entity_id
_entity_poly.type
_entity_poly.pdbx_seq_one_letter_code
_entity_poly.pdbx_strand_id
1 'polypeptide(L)'
;MRILVTGKDGQLGRAFQKEFDCLFGGQNLAIQVRYIGRQDCDLSDLNVLRKILNDFQPNLIINTAAYTAVDKAELEYELAFAINALAPELMAKYAVTHNVSLMHYSTDYVFDGEGSDFYSEDRAVRPLGVYGKSKAEGERLIIDAFSKSNNANAHYVIFRTSWVYGEGGNFIRTILRLAKDRSELKVIADQFGVPTSADWLAVLSTDFLFDLSADSQTLLRDFPSGIYHAVPAGETTWHGVACEAVKIARDSGLSLATDVADIKAIPATEYSLPAPRPMNSRMSTQKLQKTLQDLGAVSKFPVWNELVRDYVSELVKKQLN
;
A
#
# COMPACT_ATOMS: atom_id res chain seq x y z
N MET A 1 6.22 12.94 20.42
CA MET A 1 6.46 12.70 18.97
C MET A 1 5.22 13.11 18.18
N ARG A 2 5.40 13.73 16.99
CA ARG A 2 4.29 14.12 16.10
C ARG A 2 4.36 13.32 14.80
N ILE A 3 3.27 12.65 14.45
CA ILE A 3 3.14 11.81 13.26
C ILE A 3 2.08 12.43 12.34
N LEU A 4 2.43 12.69 11.09
CA LEU A 4 1.49 13.11 10.05
C LEU A 4 1.19 11.92 9.13
N VAL A 5 -0.07 11.52 9.04
CA VAL A 5 -0.54 10.48 8.11
C VAL A 5 -1.41 11.14 7.05
N THR A 6 -1.03 11.02 5.78
CA THR A 6 -1.85 11.50 4.65
C THR A 6 -2.73 10.37 4.13
N GLY A 7 -3.82 10.69 3.42
CA GLY A 7 -4.70 9.69 2.83
C GLY A 7 -5.60 8.95 3.83
N LYS A 8 -6.03 9.62 4.90
CA LYS A 8 -6.83 9.05 6.01
C LYS A 8 -8.07 8.27 5.57
N ASP A 9 -8.68 8.67 4.44
CA ASP A 9 -9.93 8.07 3.93
C ASP A 9 -9.68 6.87 3.01
N GLY A 10 -8.41 6.61 2.65
CA GLY A 10 -7.98 5.46 1.86
C GLY A 10 -7.87 4.19 2.71
N GLN A 11 -7.76 3.04 2.03
CA GLN A 11 -7.68 1.73 2.70
C GLN A 11 -6.53 1.65 3.71
N LEU A 12 -5.33 2.07 3.30
CA LEU A 12 -4.14 2.04 4.15
C LEU A 12 -4.17 3.12 5.24
N GLY A 13 -4.71 4.32 4.94
CA GLY A 13 -4.88 5.36 5.94
C GLY A 13 -5.81 4.94 7.07
N ARG A 14 -6.90 4.23 6.78
CA ARG A 14 -7.82 3.65 7.77
C ARG A 14 -7.15 2.53 8.57
N ALA A 15 -6.34 1.71 7.91
CA ALA A 15 -5.58 0.66 8.58
C ALA A 15 -4.57 1.25 9.59
N PHE A 16 -3.90 2.36 9.25
CA PHE A 16 -3.05 3.08 10.21
C PHE A 16 -3.81 3.70 11.37
N GLN A 17 -5.04 4.22 11.15
CA GLN A 17 -5.86 4.70 12.26
C GLN A 17 -6.12 3.58 13.25
N LYS A 18 -6.60 2.44 12.76
CA LYS A 18 -6.88 1.24 13.57
C LYS A 18 -5.62 0.74 14.30
N GLU A 19 -4.49 0.68 13.61
CA GLU A 19 -3.22 0.22 14.18
C GLU A 19 -2.70 1.15 15.26
N PHE A 20 -2.71 2.46 15.03
CA PHE A 20 -2.25 3.43 16.01
C PHE A 20 -3.20 3.58 17.20
N ASP A 21 -4.50 3.39 17.01
CA ASP A 21 -5.46 3.30 18.12
C ASP A 21 -5.16 2.09 19.01
N CYS A 22 -4.76 0.94 18.41
CA CYS A 22 -4.35 -0.25 19.13
C CYS A 22 -3.02 -0.04 19.87
N LEU A 23 -2.03 0.52 19.21
CA LEU A 23 -0.68 0.67 19.76
C LEU A 23 -0.59 1.78 20.81
N PHE A 24 -1.24 2.91 20.59
CA PHE A 24 -1.06 4.14 21.38
C PHE A 24 -2.30 4.53 22.17
N GLY A 25 -3.47 3.97 21.84
CA GLY A 25 -4.72 4.23 22.52
C GLY A 25 -4.72 3.68 23.94
N GLY A 26 -4.63 4.54 24.94
CA GLY A 26 -4.60 4.16 26.35
C GLY A 26 -3.20 4.14 27.00
N GLN A 27 -2.16 4.38 26.24
CA GLN A 27 -0.81 4.58 26.77
C GLN A 27 -0.57 6.07 27.05
N ASN A 28 0.09 6.37 28.18
CA ASN A 28 0.47 7.76 28.53
C ASN A 28 1.71 8.22 27.74
N LEU A 29 1.70 7.99 26.41
CA LEU A 29 2.77 8.38 25.51
C LEU A 29 2.50 9.77 24.94
N ALA A 30 3.49 10.65 24.96
CA ALA A 30 3.42 11.97 24.35
C ALA A 30 3.47 11.89 22.81
N ILE A 31 2.52 11.12 22.21
CA ILE A 31 2.39 10.94 20.78
C ILE A 31 1.15 11.70 20.30
N GLN A 32 1.34 12.55 19.29
CA GLN A 32 0.27 13.23 18.59
C GLN A 32 0.24 12.76 17.14
N VAL A 33 -0.85 12.10 16.73
CA VAL A 33 -1.07 11.70 15.34
C VAL A 33 -2.07 12.66 14.70
N ARG A 34 -1.70 13.21 13.54
CA ARG A 34 -2.61 14.00 12.70
C ARG A 34 -2.87 13.26 11.41
N TYR A 35 -4.13 12.95 11.17
CA TYR A 35 -4.59 12.32 9.93
C TYR A 35 -5.19 13.37 9.01
N ILE A 36 -4.73 13.43 7.75
CA ILE A 36 -5.27 14.34 6.75
C ILE A 36 -5.78 13.57 5.53
N GLY A 37 -6.94 13.97 5.05
CA GLY A 37 -7.56 13.49 3.82
C GLY A 37 -7.67 14.61 2.78
N ARG A 38 -8.33 14.32 1.66
CA ARG A 38 -8.46 15.27 0.55
C ARG A 38 -9.18 16.57 0.95
N GLN A 39 -10.12 16.50 1.88
CA GLN A 39 -10.84 17.68 2.37
C GLN A 39 -9.97 18.59 3.25
N ASP A 40 -8.97 18.00 3.95
CA ASP A 40 -8.04 18.75 4.79
C ASP A 40 -6.89 19.33 3.97
N CYS A 41 -6.46 18.59 2.93
CA CYS A 41 -5.37 18.92 2.05
C CYS A 41 -5.53 18.20 0.71
N ASP A 42 -5.88 18.93 -0.34
CA ASP A 42 -5.68 18.41 -1.70
C ASP A 42 -4.17 18.43 -1.99
N LEU A 43 -3.58 17.23 -2.17
CA LEU A 43 -2.14 17.10 -2.39
C LEU A 43 -1.67 17.69 -3.74
N SER A 44 -2.58 18.05 -4.63
CA SER A 44 -2.24 18.82 -5.83
C SER A 44 -1.96 20.30 -5.52
N ASP A 45 -2.41 20.81 -4.36
CA ASP A 45 -2.06 22.14 -3.85
C ASP A 45 -0.87 22.06 -2.87
N LEU A 46 0.33 22.22 -3.44
CA LEU A 46 1.57 22.17 -2.67
C LEU A 46 1.70 23.28 -1.62
N ASN A 47 0.97 24.39 -1.74
CA ASN A 47 1.02 25.47 -0.75
C ASN A 47 0.26 25.08 0.51
N VAL A 48 -0.90 24.43 0.36
CA VAL A 48 -1.66 23.88 1.50
C VAL A 48 -0.84 22.83 2.22
N LEU A 49 -0.22 21.89 1.46
CA LEU A 49 0.64 20.87 2.05
C LEU A 49 1.81 21.48 2.82
N ARG A 50 2.52 22.46 2.24
CA ARG A 50 3.62 23.16 2.90
C ARG A 50 3.17 23.85 4.20
N LYS A 51 2.01 24.49 4.17
CA LYS A 51 1.44 25.12 5.37
C LYS A 51 1.18 24.07 6.47
N ILE A 52 0.58 22.94 6.13
CA ILE A 52 0.31 21.87 7.11
C ILE A 52 1.61 21.33 7.71
N LEU A 53 2.64 21.09 6.91
CA LEU A 53 3.94 20.62 7.38
C LEU A 53 4.58 21.64 8.34
N ASN A 54 4.58 22.93 7.99
CA ASN A 54 5.15 23.99 8.82
C ASN A 54 4.37 24.21 10.13
N ASP A 55 3.04 24.14 10.09
CA ASP A 55 2.18 24.35 11.27
C ASP A 55 2.26 23.16 12.22
N PHE A 56 2.26 21.93 11.70
CA PHE A 56 2.23 20.72 12.52
C PHE A 56 3.62 20.26 12.96
N GLN A 57 4.66 20.53 12.17
CA GLN A 57 6.06 20.15 12.42
C GLN A 57 6.20 18.67 12.82
N PRO A 58 5.86 17.71 11.93
CA PRO A 58 5.95 16.30 12.23
C PRO A 58 7.39 15.84 12.47
N ASN A 59 7.57 14.76 13.23
CA ASN A 59 8.82 14.01 13.34
C ASN A 59 8.83 12.82 12.35
N LEU A 60 7.63 12.36 11.97
CA LEU A 60 7.42 11.28 11.01
C LEU A 60 6.27 11.67 10.08
N ILE A 61 6.48 11.48 8.78
CA ILE A 61 5.45 11.59 7.74
C ILE A 61 5.20 10.19 7.19
N ILE A 62 3.93 9.73 7.22
CA ILE A 62 3.49 8.49 6.57
C ILE A 62 2.57 8.88 5.41
N ASN A 63 3.08 8.81 4.20
CA ASN A 63 2.34 9.16 3.00
C ASN A 63 1.63 7.96 2.39
N THR A 64 0.39 7.72 2.80
CA THR A 64 -0.47 6.69 2.21
C THR A 64 -1.36 7.21 1.08
N ALA A 65 -1.35 8.52 0.85
CA ALA A 65 -2.15 9.14 -0.20
C ALA A 65 -1.52 8.91 -1.58
N ALA A 66 -2.37 8.61 -2.54
CA ALA A 66 -1.99 8.49 -3.94
C ALA A 66 -3.18 8.76 -4.87
N TYR A 67 -2.90 9.19 -6.08
CA TYR A 67 -3.83 9.11 -7.20
C TYR A 67 -3.81 7.69 -7.75
N THR A 68 -4.83 6.89 -7.47
CA THR A 68 -4.88 5.44 -7.77
C THR A 68 -5.86 5.06 -8.88
N ALA A 69 -6.53 6.04 -9.50
CA ALA A 69 -7.44 5.79 -10.61
C ALA A 69 -6.66 5.54 -11.90
N VAL A 70 -6.12 4.32 -12.05
CA VAL A 70 -5.16 3.91 -13.08
C VAL A 70 -5.62 4.29 -14.49
N ASP A 71 -6.88 4.01 -14.85
CA ASP A 71 -7.43 4.33 -16.17
C ASP A 71 -7.61 5.84 -16.39
N LYS A 72 -8.05 6.57 -15.36
CA LYS A 72 -8.19 8.02 -15.45
C LYS A 72 -6.85 8.74 -15.49
N ALA A 73 -5.80 8.17 -14.91
CA ALA A 73 -4.47 8.74 -14.95
C ALA A 73 -3.98 8.99 -16.39
N GLU A 74 -4.38 8.14 -17.34
CA GLU A 74 -4.03 8.33 -18.76
C GLU A 74 -4.59 9.65 -19.34
N LEU A 75 -5.68 10.18 -18.76
CA LEU A 75 -6.32 11.44 -19.17
C LEU A 75 -6.00 12.59 -18.21
N GLU A 76 -5.65 12.30 -16.95
CA GLU A 76 -5.43 13.26 -15.88
C GLU A 76 -3.94 13.27 -15.47
N TYR A 77 -3.05 13.31 -16.46
CA TYR A 77 -1.59 13.20 -16.29
C TYR A 77 -1.04 14.18 -15.24
N GLU A 78 -1.37 15.48 -15.37
CA GLU A 78 -0.85 16.52 -14.48
C GLU A 78 -1.30 16.30 -13.05
N LEU A 79 -2.56 15.89 -12.83
CA LEU A 79 -3.08 15.59 -11.50
C LEU A 79 -2.40 14.35 -10.90
N ALA A 80 -2.17 13.32 -11.71
CA ALA A 80 -1.47 12.12 -11.26
C ALA A 80 -0.03 12.44 -10.82
N PHE A 81 0.70 13.25 -11.60
CA PHE A 81 2.06 13.68 -11.25
C PHE A 81 2.09 14.65 -10.07
N ALA A 82 1.14 15.58 -9.97
CA ALA A 82 1.06 16.49 -8.82
C ALA A 82 0.94 15.69 -7.50
N ILE A 83 0.04 14.70 -7.45
CA ILE A 83 -0.24 13.92 -6.23
C ILE A 83 0.83 12.85 -5.99
N ASN A 84 1.25 12.11 -7.04
CA ASN A 84 2.12 10.94 -6.89
C ASN A 84 3.63 11.27 -6.93
N ALA A 85 4.01 12.45 -7.45
CA ALA A 85 5.41 12.84 -7.59
C ALA A 85 5.73 14.14 -6.84
N LEU A 86 5.06 15.25 -7.14
CA LEU A 86 5.43 16.56 -6.60
C LEU A 86 5.10 16.71 -5.11
N ALA A 87 3.97 16.17 -4.64
CA ALA A 87 3.63 16.18 -3.23
C ALA A 87 4.63 15.33 -2.39
N PRO A 88 4.98 14.08 -2.77
CA PRO A 88 6.05 13.32 -2.14
C PRO A 88 7.42 14.03 -2.18
N GLU A 89 7.77 14.70 -3.27
CA GLU A 89 8.97 15.52 -3.36
C GLU A 89 9.00 16.63 -2.30
N LEU A 90 7.88 17.35 -2.15
CA LEU A 90 7.76 18.40 -1.12
C LEU A 90 7.92 17.81 0.29
N MET A 91 7.31 16.67 0.56
CA MET A 91 7.46 15.97 1.85
C MET A 91 8.92 15.56 2.09
N ALA A 92 9.61 15.04 1.07
CA ALA A 92 11.02 14.66 1.16
C ALA A 92 11.93 15.87 1.40
N LYS A 93 11.74 16.97 0.67
CA LYS A 93 12.47 18.23 0.88
C LYS A 93 12.27 18.80 2.28
N TYR A 94 11.05 18.73 2.78
CA TYR A 94 10.75 19.10 4.16
C TYR A 94 11.46 18.17 5.16
N ALA A 95 11.41 16.87 4.92
CA ALA A 95 12.02 15.86 5.79
C ALA A 95 13.53 16.07 5.96
N VAL A 96 14.26 16.26 4.86
CA VAL A 96 15.73 16.47 4.91
C VAL A 96 16.11 17.81 5.56
N THR A 97 15.24 18.82 5.50
CA THR A 97 15.50 20.13 6.11
C THR A 97 15.25 20.15 7.62
N HIS A 98 14.31 19.32 8.10
CA HIS A 98 13.81 19.39 9.48
C HIS A 98 14.08 18.12 10.32
N ASN A 99 14.96 17.24 9.90
CA ASN A 99 15.25 15.95 10.59
C ASN A 99 14.00 15.08 10.77
N VAL A 100 13.22 14.90 9.73
CA VAL A 100 11.98 14.14 9.73
C VAL A 100 12.18 12.83 8.99
N SER A 101 11.60 11.74 9.48
CA SER A 101 11.54 10.48 8.73
C SER A 101 10.32 10.47 7.82
N LEU A 102 10.49 9.92 6.60
CA LEU A 102 9.45 9.81 5.58
C LEU A 102 9.22 8.34 5.21
N MET A 103 7.99 7.85 5.42
CA MET A 103 7.51 6.59 4.82
C MET A 103 6.58 6.90 3.65
N HIS A 104 6.84 6.26 2.52
CA HIS A 104 6.05 6.43 1.30
C HIS A 104 5.66 5.07 0.71
N TYR A 105 4.46 4.97 0.15
CA TYR A 105 4.00 3.76 -0.54
C TYR A 105 4.02 3.94 -2.05
N SER A 106 4.68 3.00 -2.72
CA SER A 106 4.73 2.88 -4.16
C SER A 106 4.04 1.60 -4.62
N THR A 107 4.27 1.16 -5.84
CA THR A 107 3.48 0.14 -6.53
C THR A 107 4.35 -0.76 -7.40
N ASP A 108 3.85 -1.98 -7.66
CA ASP A 108 4.31 -2.90 -8.69
C ASP A 108 4.24 -2.31 -10.12
N TYR A 109 3.37 -1.33 -10.36
CA TYR A 109 3.23 -0.65 -11.67
C TYR A 109 4.46 0.17 -12.08
N VAL A 110 5.47 0.28 -11.24
CA VAL A 110 6.76 0.87 -11.62
C VAL A 110 7.57 -0.05 -12.55
N PHE A 111 7.21 -1.32 -12.62
CA PHE A 111 7.86 -2.32 -13.49
C PHE A 111 7.16 -2.47 -14.84
N ASP A 112 7.87 -3.12 -15.78
CA ASP A 112 7.38 -3.41 -17.15
C ASP A 112 6.35 -4.55 -17.21
N GLY A 113 6.22 -5.33 -16.15
CA GLY A 113 5.32 -6.48 -16.12
C GLY A 113 5.81 -7.67 -16.93
N GLU A 114 7.06 -7.67 -17.41
CA GLU A 114 7.63 -8.74 -18.24
C GLU A 114 8.25 -9.87 -17.41
N GLY A 115 8.34 -11.04 -18.01
CA GLY A 115 8.93 -12.24 -17.40
C GLY A 115 8.01 -12.93 -16.40
N SER A 116 8.58 -13.89 -15.66
CA SER A 116 7.86 -14.71 -14.67
C SER A 116 8.55 -14.72 -13.30
N ASP A 117 9.74 -14.13 -13.20
CA ASP A 117 10.51 -14.08 -11.97
C ASP A 117 9.98 -13.01 -11.02
N PHE A 118 10.29 -13.17 -9.74
CA PHE A 118 10.03 -12.14 -8.74
C PHE A 118 10.99 -10.97 -8.93
N TYR A 119 10.46 -9.76 -9.08
CA TYR A 119 11.28 -8.55 -9.15
C TYR A 119 11.99 -8.29 -7.82
N SER A 120 13.29 -7.99 -7.90
CA SER A 120 14.05 -7.42 -6.79
C SER A 120 13.93 -5.90 -6.80
N GLU A 121 14.30 -5.25 -5.70
CA GLU A 121 14.31 -3.79 -5.60
C GLU A 121 15.29 -3.11 -6.56
N ASP A 122 16.33 -3.85 -6.99
CA ASP A 122 17.36 -3.38 -7.94
C ASP A 122 16.93 -3.50 -9.40
N ARG A 123 15.80 -4.13 -9.68
CA ARG A 123 15.25 -4.23 -11.04
C ARG A 123 14.97 -2.83 -11.59
N ALA A 124 15.42 -2.58 -12.81
CA ALA A 124 15.19 -1.31 -13.49
C ALA A 124 13.70 -0.97 -13.60
N VAL A 125 13.35 0.24 -13.21
CA VAL A 125 11.99 0.79 -13.29
C VAL A 125 11.64 1.09 -14.75
N ARG A 126 10.52 0.53 -15.25
CA ARG A 126 10.03 0.69 -16.64
C ARG A 126 8.50 0.69 -16.68
N PRO A 127 7.85 1.71 -16.11
CA PRO A 127 6.40 1.75 -16.01
C PRO A 127 5.71 1.85 -17.37
N LEU A 128 4.62 1.10 -17.53
CA LEU A 128 3.85 1.03 -18.79
C LEU A 128 2.95 2.26 -18.98
N GLY A 129 2.16 2.62 -17.98
CA GLY A 129 1.15 3.69 -18.03
C GLY A 129 1.49 4.89 -17.14
N VAL A 130 0.65 5.92 -17.20
CA VAL A 130 0.82 7.19 -16.48
C VAL A 130 0.83 7.00 -14.96
N TYR A 131 -0.02 6.14 -14.42
CA TYR A 131 -0.02 5.83 -12.98
C TYR A 131 1.36 5.33 -12.53
N GLY A 132 1.89 4.30 -13.17
CA GLY A 132 3.20 3.76 -12.87
C GLY A 132 4.31 4.80 -13.03
N LYS A 133 4.27 5.60 -14.12
CA LYS A 133 5.24 6.68 -14.38
C LYS A 133 5.23 7.74 -13.28
N SER A 134 4.03 8.18 -12.85
CA SER A 134 3.90 9.18 -11.79
C SER A 134 4.40 8.65 -10.43
N LYS A 135 4.17 7.36 -10.11
CA LYS A 135 4.69 6.73 -8.89
C LYS A 135 6.21 6.57 -8.93
N ALA A 136 6.75 6.10 -10.06
CA ALA A 136 8.19 5.97 -10.27
C ALA A 136 8.92 7.31 -10.17
N GLU A 137 8.33 8.39 -10.71
CA GLU A 137 8.88 9.73 -10.57
C GLU A 137 8.86 10.20 -9.11
N GLY A 138 7.81 9.88 -8.34
CA GLY A 138 7.77 10.15 -6.91
C GLY A 138 8.90 9.46 -6.14
N GLU A 139 9.15 8.17 -6.42
CA GLU A 139 10.30 7.45 -5.85
C GLU A 139 11.61 8.16 -6.17
N ARG A 140 11.84 8.49 -7.45
CA ARG A 140 13.05 9.18 -7.92
C ARG A 140 13.28 10.51 -7.21
N LEU A 141 12.22 11.32 -7.07
CA LEU A 141 12.30 12.64 -6.43
C LEU A 141 12.55 12.54 -4.92
N ILE A 142 11.98 11.54 -4.23
CA ILE A 142 12.29 11.27 -2.83
C ILE A 142 13.77 10.92 -2.68
N ILE A 143 14.26 9.93 -3.45
CA ILE A 143 15.65 9.47 -3.40
C ILE A 143 16.60 10.64 -3.68
N ASP A 144 16.30 11.44 -4.70
CA ASP A 144 17.11 12.59 -5.11
C ASP A 144 17.20 13.65 -4.00
N ALA A 145 16.09 13.93 -3.30
CA ALA A 145 16.08 14.87 -2.18
C ALA A 145 16.97 14.41 -1.03
N PHE A 146 16.90 13.13 -0.66
CA PHE A 146 17.72 12.57 0.43
C PHE A 146 19.18 12.40 0.04
N SER A 147 19.49 11.98 -1.21
CA SER A 147 20.87 11.78 -1.68
C SER A 147 21.65 13.08 -1.79
N LYS A 148 20.99 14.20 -2.05
CA LYS A 148 21.61 15.54 -2.10
C LYS A 148 21.75 16.19 -0.73
N SER A 149 21.19 15.58 0.31
CA SER A 149 21.25 16.08 1.68
C SER A 149 22.41 15.47 2.43
N ASN A 150 23.13 16.31 3.21
CA ASN A 150 24.12 15.84 4.17
C ASN A 150 23.51 15.54 5.55
N ASN A 151 22.19 15.49 5.65
CA ASN A 151 21.48 15.30 6.90
C ASN A 151 21.39 13.81 7.26
N ALA A 152 22.25 13.35 8.14
CA ALA A 152 22.29 11.96 8.61
C ALA A 152 21.09 11.58 9.53
N ASN A 153 20.32 12.57 10.01
CA ASN A 153 19.19 12.34 10.93
C ASN A 153 17.83 12.23 10.22
N ALA A 154 17.80 12.39 8.90
CA ALA A 154 16.60 12.24 8.12
C ALA A 154 16.63 10.92 7.36
N HIS A 155 15.61 10.09 7.51
CA HIS A 155 15.51 8.78 6.90
C HIS A 155 14.27 8.69 6.00
N TYR A 156 14.35 7.86 4.97
CA TYR A 156 13.19 7.54 4.17
C TYR A 156 13.05 6.03 3.95
N VAL A 157 11.80 5.58 3.83
CA VAL A 157 11.47 4.25 3.37
C VAL A 157 10.38 4.34 2.32
N ILE A 158 10.59 3.63 1.21
CA ILE A 158 9.60 3.47 0.16
C ILE A 158 9.20 2.00 0.11
N PHE A 159 7.93 1.71 0.41
CA PHE A 159 7.37 0.37 0.26
C PHE A 159 6.66 0.25 -1.08
N ARG A 160 7.19 -0.57 -1.99
CA ARG A 160 6.44 -1.01 -3.17
C ARG A 160 5.53 -2.16 -2.76
N THR A 161 4.26 -2.04 -3.08
CA THR A 161 3.24 -3.04 -2.76
C THR A 161 2.35 -3.29 -3.97
N SER A 162 1.47 -4.30 -3.91
CA SER A 162 0.54 -4.64 -4.99
C SER A 162 -0.84 -4.99 -4.46
N TRP A 163 -1.88 -4.74 -5.27
CA TRP A 163 -3.25 -5.21 -5.10
C TRP A 163 -3.80 -5.01 -3.67
N VAL A 164 -3.60 -3.83 -3.11
CA VAL A 164 -3.99 -3.51 -1.74
C VAL A 164 -5.50 -3.60 -1.58
N TYR A 165 -5.94 -4.32 -0.54
CA TYR A 165 -7.33 -4.40 -0.13
C TYR A 165 -7.48 -4.13 1.37
N GLY A 166 -8.65 -3.58 1.75
CA GLY A 166 -8.95 -3.22 3.12
C GLY A 166 -10.36 -2.65 3.23
N GLU A 167 -10.59 -1.80 4.21
CA GLU A 167 -11.87 -1.14 4.38
C GLU A 167 -12.14 -0.18 3.21
N GLY A 168 -13.36 -0.23 2.66
CA GLY A 168 -13.76 0.53 1.48
C GLY A 168 -13.87 -0.34 0.24
N GLY A 169 -13.92 0.28 -0.95
CA GLY A 169 -14.05 -0.43 -2.23
C GLY A 169 -12.76 -1.14 -2.64
N ASN A 170 -12.85 -2.44 -2.97
CA ASN A 170 -11.72 -3.22 -3.50
C ASN A 170 -12.21 -4.40 -4.35
N PHE A 171 -11.27 -5.11 -4.97
CA PHE A 171 -11.56 -6.23 -5.85
C PHE A 171 -12.36 -7.35 -5.15
N ILE A 172 -11.96 -7.77 -3.95
CA ILE A 172 -12.62 -8.85 -3.19
C ILE A 172 -14.08 -8.50 -2.93
N ARG A 173 -14.36 -7.30 -2.44
CA ARG A 173 -15.75 -6.83 -2.23
C ARG A 173 -16.55 -6.78 -3.52
N THR A 174 -15.93 -6.38 -4.61
CA THR A 174 -16.58 -6.34 -5.92
C THR A 174 -16.94 -7.75 -6.39
N ILE A 175 -16.04 -8.70 -6.28
CA ILE A 175 -16.30 -10.11 -6.62
C ILE A 175 -17.43 -10.68 -5.77
N LEU A 176 -17.40 -10.52 -4.45
CA LEU A 176 -18.44 -11.04 -3.57
C LEU A 176 -19.81 -10.40 -3.87
N ARG A 177 -19.85 -9.10 -4.17
CA ARG A 177 -21.09 -8.42 -4.58
C ARG A 177 -21.63 -8.98 -5.89
N LEU A 178 -20.78 -9.17 -6.90
CA LEU A 178 -21.18 -9.73 -8.19
C LEU A 178 -21.62 -11.20 -8.05
N ALA A 179 -20.95 -11.98 -7.23
CA ALA A 179 -21.27 -13.38 -6.99
C ALA A 179 -22.62 -13.60 -6.29
N LYS A 180 -23.17 -12.58 -5.61
CA LYS A 180 -24.55 -12.65 -5.06
C LYS A 180 -25.60 -12.68 -6.14
N ASP A 181 -25.41 -11.91 -7.22
CA ASP A 181 -26.44 -11.63 -8.21
C ASP A 181 -26.27 -12.40 -9.52
N ARG A 182 -25.08 -12.93 -9.80
CA ARG A 182 -24.70 -13.58 -11.05
C ARG A 182 -24.42 -15.06 -10.83
N SER A 183 -24.87 -15.91 -11.74
CA SER A 183 -24.54 -17.34 -11.74
C SER A 183 -23.14 -17.66 -12.30
N GLU A 184 -22.54 -16.75 -13.09
CA GLU A 184 -21.22 -16.91 -13.68
C GLU A 184 -20.42 -15.60 -13.59
N LEU A 185 -19.13 -15.70 -13.33
CA LEU A 185 -18.20 -14.59 -13.40
C LEU A 185 -17.04 -14.93 -14.36
N LYS A 186 -16.49 -13.91 -15.03
CA LYS A 186 -15.28 -14.01 -15.85
C LYS A 186 -14.19 -13.17 -15.23
N VAL A 187 -13.04 -13.77 -14.94
CA VAL A 187 -11.94 -13.10 -14.21
C VAL A 187 -10.59 -13.43 -14.89
N ILE A 188 -9.74 -12.41 -15.01
CA ILE A 188 -8.40 -12.51 -15.63
C ILE A 188 -7.55 -13.50 -14.84
N ALA A 189 -6.92 -14.45 -15.56
CA ALA A 189 -6.13 -15.55 -14.99
C ALA A 189 -4.66 -15.55 -15.41
N ASP A 190 -4.21 -14.61 -16.23
CA ASP A 190 -2.85 -14.52 -16.75
C ASP A 190 -2.07 -13.29 -16.28
N GLN A 191 -2.65 -12.49 -15.36
CA GLN A 191 -1.94 -11.48 -14.60
C GLN A 191 -1.58 -12.04 -13.23
N PHE A 192 -0.29 -12.07 -12.92
CA PHE A 192 0.25 -12.67 -11.71
C PHE A 192 0.73 -11.60 -10.73
N GLY A 193 0.41 -11.77 -9.46
CA GLY A 193 0.80 -10.88 -8.38
C GLY A 193 0.38 -11.46 -7.03
N VAL A 194 0.23 -10.59 -6.03
CA VAL A 194 -0.23 -11.00 -4.71
C VAL A 194 -1.13 -9.91 -4.09
N PRO A 195 -2.31 -10.28 -3.57
CA PRO A 195 -3.17 -9.35 -2.85
C PRO A 195 -2.56 -9.03 -1.48
N THR A 196 -2.50 -7.73 -1.14
CA THR A 196 -1.90 -7.24 0.10
C THR A 196 -2.96 -6.63 1.00
N SER A 197 -3.11 -7.16 2.21
CA SER A 197 -3.99 -6.59 3.23
C SER A 197 -3.45 -5.26 3.72
N ALA A 198 -4.30 -4.22 3.73
CA ALA A 198 -3.95 -2.92 4.27
C ALA A 198 -3.67 -2.99 5.79
N ASP A 199 -4.43 -3.80 6.54
CA ASP A 199 -4.22 -4.01 7.97
C ASP A 199 -2.84 -4.66 8.23
N TRP A 200 -2.51 -5.73 7.49
CA TRP A 200 -1.18 -6.35 7.60
C TRP A 200 -0.05 -5.39 7.20
N LEU A 201 -0.25 -4.61 6.15
CA LEU A 201 0.75 -3.64 5.68
C LEU A 201 0.97 -2.51 6.70
N ALA A 202 -0.07 -2.08 7.41
CA ALA A 202 0.06 -1.11 8.50
C ALA A 202 0.86 -1.69 9.67
N VAL A 203 0.56 -2.92 10.13
CA VAL A 203 1.32 -3.61 11.17
C VAL A 203 2.78 -3.78 10.77
N LEU A 204 3.06 -4.28 9.56
CA LEU A 204 4.42 -4.41 9.03
C LEU A 204 5.18 -3.08 9.04
N SER A 205 4.48 -2.00 8.68
CA SER A 205 5.06 -0.65 8.64
C SER A 205 5.37 -0.13 10.04
N THR A 206 4.51 -0.39 11.02
CA THR A 206 4.76 -0.01 12.41
C THR A 206 5.91 -0.80 13.02
N ASP A 207 6.03 -2.09 12.72
CA ASP A 207 7.16 -2.92 13.13
C ASP A 207 8.49 -2.44 12.53
N PHE A 208 8.46 -1.91 11.30
CA PHE A 208 9.64 -1.33 10.66
C PHE A 208 10.04 0.01 11.29
N LEU A 209 9.05 0.85 11.60
CA LEU A 209 9.28 2.23 12.05
C LEU A 209 9.57 2.33 13.54
N PHE A 210 8.95 1.49 14.38
CA PHE A 210 8.96 1.70 15.82
C PHE A 210 9.63 0.56 16.57
N ASP A 211 10.39 0.94 17.60
CA ASP A 211 10.83 0.02 18.64
C ASP A 211 9.81 0.02 19.78
N LEU A 212 9.02 -1.02 19.83
CA LEU A 212 7.95 -1.19 20.82
C LEU A 212 8.43 -1.99 22.04
N SER A 213 9.74 -2.27 22.17
CA SER A 213 10.27 -2.94 23.36
C SER A 213 10.15 -2.05 24.59
N ALA A 214 9.88 -2.65 25.75
CA ALA A 214 9.67 -1.94 27.00
C ALA A 214 10.91 -1.10 27.45
N ASP A 215 12.10 -1.45 26.95
CA ASP A 215 13.37 -0.83 27.32
C ASP A 215 13.80 0.29 26.36
N SER A 216 13.04 0.55 25.29
CA SER A 216 13.41 1.54 24.30
C SER A 216 13.17 2.97 24.79
N GLN A 217 14.24 3.79 24.77
CA GLN A 217 14.15 5.22 25.09
C GLN A 217 13.61 6.04 23.92
N THR A 218 13.69 5.51 22.70
CA THR A 218 13.24 6.17 21.47
C THR A 218 12.27 5.26 20.73
N LEU A 219 11.02 5.72 20.59
CA LEU A 219 9.98 4.94 19.92
C LEU A 219 10.28 4.79 18.41
N LEU A 220 10.76 5.83 17.74
CA LEU A 220 11.10 5.78 16.32
C LEU A 220 12.49 5.16 16.13
N ARG A 221 12.55 4.08 15.35
CA ARG A 221 13.82 3.41 15.02
C ARG A 221 14.70 4.28 14.12
N ASP A 222 16.00 4.10 14.24
CA ASP A 222 16.96 4.44 13.21
C ASP A 222 16.97 3.28 12.20
N PHE A 223 16.36 3.47 11.05
CA PHE A 223 16.20 2.44 10.03
C PHE A 223 16.97 2.79 8.74
N PRO A 224 17.48 1.78 7.99
CA PRO A 224 18.18 2.04 6.74
C PRO A 224 17.24 2.61 5.68
N SER A 225 17.60 3.78 5.16
CA SER A 225 16.88 4.40 4.05
C SER A 225 16.94 3.53 2.80
N GLY A 226 15.83 3.44 2.08
CA GLY A 226 15.79 2.68 0.83
C GLY A 226 14.39 2.32 0.34
N ILE A 227 14.39 1.55 -0.76
CA ILE A 227 13.20 0.92 -1.33
C ILE A 227 13.15 -0.53 -0.85
N TYR A 228 11.95 -0.98 -0.51
CA TYR A 228 11.65 -2.34 -0.08
C TYR A 228 10.35 -2.82 -0.70
N HIS A 229 10.25 -4.11 -1.01
CA HIS A 229 9.02 -4.73 -1.45
C HIS A 229 8.23 -5.25 -0.25
N ALA A 230 7.01 -4.73 -0.06
CA ALA A 230 6.15 -5.02 1.08
C ALA A 230 4.85 -5.69 0.60
N VAL A 231 4.92 -7.01 0.44
CA VAL A 231 3.81 -7.88 0.02
C VAL A 231 3.82 -9.17 0.85
N PRO A 232 2.67 -9.88 1.00
CA PRO A 232 2.61 -11.20 1.63
C PRO A 232 3.40 -12.25 0.83
N ALA A 233 3.57 -13.43 1.42
CA ALA A 233 4.20 -14.57 0.74
C ALA A 233 3.28 -15.20 -0.30
N GLY A 234 3.90 -15.83 -1.32
CA GLY A 234 3.23 -16.55 -2.39
C GLY A 234 2.93 -15.68 -3.60
N GLU A 235 2.14 -16.25 -4.51
CA GLU A 235 1.67 -15.61 -5.74
C GLU A 235 0.30 -16.15 -6.11
N THR A 236 -0.44 -15.38 -6.91
CA THR A 236 -1.75 -15.79 -7.44
C THR A 236 -2.09 -14.95 -8.67
N THR A 237 -3.31 -15.14 -9.20
CA THR A 237 -3.91 -14.31 -10.24
C THR A 237 -5.18 -13.65 -9.72
N TRP A 238 -5.75 -12.69 -10.44
CA TRP A 238 -7.06 -12.13 -10.09
C TRP A 238 -8.14 -13.20 -10.01
N HIS A 239 -8.08 -14.19 -10.94
CA HIS A 239 -8.96 -15.37 -10.90
C HIS A 239 -8.77 -16.18 -9.61
N GLY A 240 -7.52 -16.44 -9.21
CA GLY A 240 -7.23 -17.17 -7.98
C GLY A 240 -7.75 -16.45 -6.74
N VAL A 241 -7.61 -15.12 -6.67
CA VAL A 241 -8.19 -14.30 -5.58
C VAL A 241 -9.71 -14.41 -5.56
N ALA A 242 -10.36 -14.34 -6.74
CA ALA A 242 -11.82 -14.45 -6.85
C ALA A 242 -12.33 -15.82 -6.37
N CYS A 243 -11.69 -16.90 -6.80
CA CYS A 243 -12.02 -18.28 -6.38
C CYS A 243 -11.89 -18.45 -4.86
N GLU A 244 -10.77 -18.00 -4.29
CA GLU A 244 -10.53 -18.10 -2.85
C GLU A 244 -11.55 -17.28 -2.04
N ALA A 245 -11.83 -16.04 -2.47
CA ALA A 245 -12.81 -15.18 -1.80
C ALA A 245 -14.23 -15.77 -1.80
N VAL A 246 -14.68 -16.30 -2.95
CA VAL A 246 -16.02 -16.93 -3.08
C VAL A 246 -16.09 -18.20 -2.24
N LYS A 247 -15.06 -19.03 -2.28
CA LYS A 247 -14.97 -20.25 -1.45
C LYS A 247 -15.11 -19.92 0.01
N ILE A 248 -14.28 -19.02 0.55
CA ILE A 248 -14.30 -18.63 1.96
C ILE A 248 -15.65 -18.07 2.37
N ALA A 249 -16.26 -17.21 1.53
CA ALA A 249 -17.54 -16.60 1.81
C ALA A 249 -18.66 -17.64 1.90
N ARG A 250 -18.68 -18.64 1.02
CA ARG A 250 -19.63 -19.77 1.05
C ARG A 250 -19.41 -20.65 2.28
N ASP A 251 -18.15 -21.01 2.55
CA ASP A 251 -17.79 -21.83 3.73
C ASP A 251 -18.17 -21.11 5.04
N SER A 252 -18.21 -19.78 5.03
CA SER A 252 -18.65 -18.94 6.15
C SER A 252 -20.17 -18.70 6.20
N GLY A 253 -20.95 -19.35 5.32
CA GLY A 253 -22.42 -19.33 5.33
C GLY A 253 -23.05 -18.23 4.47
N LEU A 254 -22.30 -17.48 3.66
CA LEU A 254 -22.88 -16.49 2.75
C LEU A 254 -23.51 -17.18 1.54
N SER A 255 -24.77 -16.90 1.27
CA SER A 255 -25.47 -17.38 0.07
C SER A 255 -24.99 -16.58 -1.15
N LEU A 256 -24.40 -17.27 -2.13
CA LEU A 256 -23.93 -16.69 -3.39
C LEU A 256 -24.53 -17.47 -4.57
N ALA A 257 -24.92 -16.75 -5.63
CA ALA A 257 -25.41 -17.36 -6.86
C ALA A 257 -24.28 -18.01 -7.68
N THR A 258 -23.05 -17.46 -7.59
CA THR A 258 -21.86 -18.03 -8.26
C THR A 258 -21.21 -19.09 -7.36
N ASP A 259 -20.93 -20.27 -7.92
CA ASP A 259 -20.01 -21.24 -7.31
C ASP A 259 -18.59 -21.01 -7.83
N VAL A 260 -17.58 -21.55 -7.11
CA VAL A 260 -16.17 -21.47 -7.55
C VAL A 260 -15.97 -22.02 -8.95
N ALA A 261 -16.68 -23.13 -9.30
CA ALA A 261 -16.62 -23.74 -10.63
C ALA A 261 -17.18 -22.85 -11.75
N ASP A 262 -18.00 -21.86 -11.41
CA ASP A 262 -18.63 -20.93 -12.35
C ASP A 262 -17.84 -19.62 -12.50
N ILE A 263 -16.68 -19.50 -11.87
CA ILE A 263 -15.72 -18.41 -12.11
C ILE A 263 -14.83 -18.84 -13.26
N LYS A 264 -15.08 -18.29 -14.44
CA LYS A 264 -14.33 -18.63 -15.66
C LYS A 264 -13.04 -17.83 -15.76
N ALA A 265 -11.94 -18.56 -15.93
CA ALA A 265 -10.64 -17.96 -16.22
C ALA A 265 -10.63 -17.41 -17.65
N ILE A 266 -10.28 -16.13 -17.81
CA ILE A 266 -10.10 -15.48 -19.10
C ILE A 266 -8.72 -14.84 -19.20
N PRO A 267 -8.14 -14.72 -20.41
CA PRO A 267 -6.93 -13.95 -20.61
C PRO A 267 -7.22 -12.44 -20.52
N ALA A 268 -6.21 -11.65 -20.16
CA ALA A 268 -6.31 -10.18 -20.06
C ALA A 268 -6.75 -9.52 -21.38
N THR A 269 -6.45 -10.16 -22.51
CA THR A 269 -6.84 -9.71 -23.87
C THR A 269 -8.36 -9.71 -24.10
N GLU A 270 -9.13 -10.50 -23.34
CA GLU A 270 -10.58 -10.48 -23.37
C GLU A 270 -11.22 -9.36 -22.52
N TYR A 271 -10.40 -8.66 -21.73
CA TYR A 271 -10.87 -7.59 -20.85
C TYR A 271 -10.08 -6.30 -21.12
N SER A 272 -10.46 -5.60 -22.19
CA SER A 272 -9.76 -4.36 -22.58
C SER A 272 -9.99 -3.24 -21.58
N LEU A 273 -8.91 -2.63 -21.12
CA LEU A 273 -8.88 -1.48 -20.22
C LEU A 273 -8.08 -0.34 -20.84
N PRO A 274 -8.41 0.94 -20.54
CA PRO A 274 -7.72 2.09 -21.12
C PRO A 274 -6.21 2.12 -20.83
N ALA A 275 -5.82 1.87 -19.58
CA ALA A 275 -4.41 1.83 -19.21
C ALA A 275 -3.84 0.40 -19.29
N PRO A 276 -2.58 0.23 -19.70
CA PRO A 276 -1.91 -1.07 -19.68
C PRO A 276 -1.73 -1.56 -18.24
N ARG A 277 -1.87 -2.88 -18.05
CA ARG A 277 -1.64 -3.56 -16.76
C ARG A 277 -0.43 -4.49 -16.88
N PRO A 278 0.43 -4.55 -15.86
CA PRO A 278 1.53 -5.52 -15.84
C PRO A 278 0.99 -6.96 -15.80
N MET A 279 1.58 -7.84 -16.61
CA MET A 279 1.28 -9.28 -16.57
C MET A 279 1.98 -9.95 -15.40
N ASN A 280 3.10 -9.37 -14.95
CA ASN A 280 3.87 -9.83 -13.80
C ASN A 280 4.01 -8.70 -12.77
N SER A 281 3.45 -8.91 -11.59
CA SER A 281 3.52 -8.04 -10.41
C SER A 281 4.14 -8.76 -9.20
N ARG A 282 4.89 -9.85 -9.45
CA ARG A 282 5.57 -10.60 -8.39
C ARG A 282 6.76 -9.81 -7.85
N MET A 283 6.86 -9.68 -6.55
CA MET A 283 7.93 -8.93 -5.89
C MET A 283 8.61 -9.79 -4.81
N SER A 284 9.95 -9.84 -4.84
CA SER A 284 10.74 -10.50 -3.79
C SER A 284 10.76 -9.62 -2.53
N THR A 285 10.52 -10.22 -1.38
CA THR A 285 10.53 -9.53 -0.07
C THR A 285 11.78 -9.84 0.75
N GLN A 286 12.75 -10.52 0.18
CA GLN A 286 13.96 -10.98 0.90
C GLN A 286 14.73 -9.83 1.57
N LYS A 287 14.86 -8.70 0.89
CA LYS A 287 15.52 -7.50 1.42
C LYS A 287 14.79 -6.98 2.65
N LEU A 288 13.46 -6.85 2.57
CA LEU A 288 12.65 -6.36 3.69
C LEU A 288 12.71 -7.32 4.88
N GLN A 289 12.57 -8.62 4.64
CA GLN A 289 12.64 -9.64 5.69
C GLN A 289 13.97 -9.60 6.44
N LYS A 290 15.08 -9.52 5.68
CA LYS A 290 16.42 -9.39 6.28
C LYS A 290 16.54 -8.09 7.09
N THR A 291 16.08 -6.97 6.57
CA THR A 291 16.15 -5.68 7.27
C THR A 291 15.34 -5.70 8.56
N LEU A 292 14.13 -6.26 8.56
CA LEU A 292 13.32 -6.41 9.77
C LEU A 292 14.00 -7.29 10.81
N GLN A 293 14.63 -8.39 10.37
CA GLN A 293 15.40 -9.24 11.27
C GLN A 293 16.59 -8.48 11.87
N ASP A 294 17.32 -7.71 11.07
CA ASP A 294 18.48 -6.90 11.53
C ASP A 294 18.01 -5.80 12.51
N LEU A 295 16.79 -5.27 12.35
CA LEU A 295 16.16 -4.32 13.28
C LEU A 295 15.57 -4.98 14.54
N GLY A 296 15.58 -6.31 14.66
CA GLY A 296 14.95 -7.03 15.77
C GLY A 296 13.41 -6.99 15.74
N ALA A 297 12.81 -6.68 14.60
CA ALA A 297 11.36 -6.70 14.43
C ALA A 297 10.85 -8.13 14.18
N VAL A 298 9.63 -8.44 14.67
CA VAL A 298 9.07 -9.79 14.67
C VAL A 298 7.97 -9.96 13.61
N SER A 299 7.98 -9.16 12.55
CA SER A 299 6.96 -9.23 11.50
C SER A 299 6.93 -10.58 10.81
N LYS A 300 5.71 -11.08 10.59
CA LYS A 300 5.46 -12.30 9.81
C LYS A 300 5.07 -11.95 8.39
N PHE A 301 5.48 -12.80 7.45
CA PHE A 301 5.04 -12.75 6.05
C PHE A 301 4.11 -13.93 5.78
N PRO A 302 2.82 -13.84 6.19
CA PRO A 302 1.84 -14.90 5.96
C PRO A 302 1.61 -15.11 4.48
N VAL A 303 1.11 -16.29 4.11
CA VAL A 303 0.67 -16.53 2.73
C VAL A 303 -0.58 -15.70 2.45
N TRP A 304 -0.68 -15.14 1.25
CA TRP A 304 -1.74 -14.20 0.86
C TRP A 304 -3.16 -14.71 1.14
N ASN A 305 -3.41 -16.01 0.97
CA ASN A 305 -4.74 -16.60 1.17
C ASN A 305 -5.17 -16.67 2.64
N GLU A 306 -4.22 -16.70 3.59
CA GLU A 306 -4.53 -16.57 5.01
C GLU A 306 -5.11 -15.18 5.31
N LEU A 307 -4.47 -14.13 4.80
CA LEU A 307 -4.95 -12.74 4.95
C LEU A 307 -6.30 -12.51 4.26
N VAL A 308 -6.50 -13.10 3.07
CA VAL A 308 -7.79 -13.04 2.37
C VAL A 308 -8.87 -13.76 3.17
N ARG A 309 -8.54 -14.91 3.78
CA ARG A 309 -9.47 -15.66 4.64
C ARG A 309 -9.94 -14.83 5.83
N ASP A 310 -9.00 -14.21 6.55
CA ASP A 310 -9.33 -13.37 7.71
C ASP A 310 -10.24 -12.21 7.30
N TYR A 311 -9.88 -11.52 6.22
CA TYR A 311 -10.65 -10.40 5.69
C TYR A 311 -12.07 -10.79 5.25
N VAL A 312 -12.20 -11.85 4.45
CA VAL A 312 -13.51 -12.31 3.95
C VAL A 312 -14.38 -12.83 5.10
N SER A 313 -13.81 -13.57 6.05
CA SER A 313 -14.54 -14.07 7.21
C SER A 313 -15.08 -12.94 8.09
N GLU A 314 -14.30 -11.86 8.26
CA GLU A 314 -14.77 -10.65 8.97
C GLU A 314 -15.89 -9.94 8.20
N LEU A 315 -15.77 -9.82 6.87
CA LEU A 315 -16.82 -9.23 6.03
C LEU A 315 -18.14 -10.00 6.13
N VAL A 316 -18.08 -11.32 6.08
CA VAL A 316 -19.28 -12.17 6.16
C VAL A 316 -19.93 -12.03 7.55
N LYS A 317 -19.16 -12.06 8.63
CA LYS A 317 -19.69 -11.83 9.98
C LYS A 317 -20.44 -10.49 10.09
N LYS A 318 -19.90 -9.41 9.50
CA LYS A 318 -20.56 -8.07 9.49
C LYS A 318 -21.83 -8.02 8.62
N GLN A 319 -22.07 -8.97 7.72
CA GLN A 319 -23.26 -9.02 6.86
C GLN A 319 -24.34 -9.94 7.44
N LEU A 320 -23.98 -10.90 8.29
CA LEU A 320 -24.90 -11.84 8.92
C LEU A 320 -25.43 -11.32 10.27
N ASN A 321 -24.77 -10.34 10.88
CA ASN A 321 -25.22 -9.59 12.08
C ASN A 321 -25.90 -8.28 11.67
#